data_ea5348e3bcc6b217f55af8c4350ad04e
#
_entry.id   ea5348e3bcc6b217f55af8c4350ad04e
#
_cell.length_a   1.000
_cell.length_b   1.000
_cell.length_c   1.000
_cell.angle_alpha   90.00
_cell.angle_beta   90.00
_cell.angle_gamma   90.00
#
_symmetry.space_group_name_H-M   'P 1'
#
loop_
_entity.id
_entity.type
_entity.pdbx_description
1 polymer ?
#
loop_
_entity_poly.entity_id
_entity_poly.type
_entity_poly.pdbx_seq_one_letter_code
_entity_poly.pdbx_strand_id
1 'polypeptide(L)'
;MKFELQNQFVAPSIEFLKRLPLAGYQSIARTRLIKMLADKNDEIVGIQQDLIKEYAKKDDKGELIVKDNQYTFTPENETAFQKAYYELMIENGEIEKATYSHHKEDCQDFLLNADINVSGDEATCYDALCVALDVDFDKR
;
A
#
# COMPACT_ATOMS: atom_id res chain seq x y z
N MET A 1 -7.65 -7.61 -13.48
CA MET A 1 -7.38 -8.21 -12.16
C MET A 1 -7.98 -7.37 -11.06
N LYS A 2 -8.60 -8.01 -10.09
CA LYS A 2 -9.22 -7.35 -8.94
C LYS A 2 -8.83 -8.09 -7.66
N PHE A 3 -8.46 -7.33 -6.63
CA PHE A 3 -8.16 -7.89 -5.30
C PHE A 3 -8.34 -6.82 -4.23
N GLU A 4 -8.39 -7.24 -2.98
CA GLU A 4 -8.47 -6.35 -1.82
C GLU A 4 -7.19 -6.50 -0.98
N LEU A 5 -6.68 -5.37 -0.51
CA LEU A 5 -5.50 -5.31 0.34
C LEU A 5 -5.69 -4.17 1.33
N GLN A 6 -5.38 -4.40 2.61
CA GLN A 6 -5.42 -3.30 3.58
C GLN A 6 -4.49 -2.18 3.13
N ASN A 7 -4.95 -0.95 3.29
CA ASN A 7 -4.20 0.23 2.83
C ASN A 7 -2.79 0.30 3.40
N GLN A 8 -2.60 -0.16 4.64
CA GLN A 8 -1.27 -0.18 5.28
C GLN A 8 -0.23 -1.01 4.54
N PHE A 9 -0.65 -1.98 3.74
CA PHE A 9 0.26 -2.87 3.01
C PHE A 9 0.52 -2.42 1.57
N VAL A 10 -0.14 -1.38 1.09
CA VAL A 10 0.00 -0.95 -0.32
C VAL A 10 1.40 -0.44 -0.62
N ALA A 11 1.86 0.59 0.10
CA ALA A 11 3.20 1.14 -0.11
C ALA A 11 4.32 0.13 0.20
N PRO A 12 4.26 -0.62 1.33
CA PRO A 12 5.26 -1.66 1.60
C PRO A 12 5.30 -2.76 0.54
N SER A 13 4.17 -3.13 -0.05
CA SER A 13 4.13 -4.12 -1.13
C SER A 13 4.89 -3.65 -2.37
N ILE A 14 4.80 -2.37 -2.72
CA ILE A 14 5.56 -1.79 -3.83
C ILE A 14 7.06 -1.97 -3.59
N GLU A 15 7.53 -1.62 -2.40
CA GLU A 15 8.95 -1.73 -2.05
C GLU A 15 9.43 -3.19 -2.05
N PHE A 16 8.61 -4.10 -1.52
CA PHE A 16 8.89 -5.53 -1.55
C PHE A 16 9.01 -6.05 -2.99
N LEU A 17 8.05 -5.71 -3.85
CA LEU A 17 8.02 -6.18 -5.24
C LEU A 17 9.24 -5.71 -6.03
N LYS A 18 9.73 -4.49 -5.77
CA LYS A 18 10.93 -3.96 -6.42
C LYS A 18 12.19 -4.78 -6.13
N ARG A 19 12.20 -5.52 -5.02
CA ARG A 19 13.36 -6.33 -4.61
C ARG A 19 13.42 -7.71 -5.28
N LEU A 20 12.33 -8.16 -5.92
CA LEU A 20 12.27 -9.50 -6.49
C LEU A 20 13.15 -9.62 -7.75
N PRO A 21 14.06 -10.61 -7.81
CA PRO A 21 14.89 -10.84 -8.98
C PRO A 21 14.10 -11.62 -10.05
N LEU A 22 13.38 -10.90 -10.89
CA LEU A 22 12.51 -11.49 -11.91
C LEU A 22 13.00 -11.14 -13.32
N ALA A 23 12.64 -11.99 -14.29
CA ALA A 23 13.00 -11.83 -15.69
C ALA A 23 11.79 -12.12 -16.59
N GLY A 24 11.82 -11.60 -17.82
CA GLY A 24 10.79 -11.88 -18.83
C GLY A 24 9.40 -11.45 -18.42
N TYR A 25 8.41 -12.27 -18.71
CA TYR A 25 7.01 -11.96 -18.39
C TYR A 25 6.74 -11.78 -16.91
N GLN A 26 7.48 -12.46 -16.05
CA GLN A 26 7.31 -12.27 -14.59
C GLN A 26 7.71 -10.85 -14.18
N SER A 27 8.75 -10.28 -14.79
CA SER A 27 9.13 -8.88 -14.52
C SER A 27 8.08 -7.90 -15.05
N ILE A 28 7.44 -8.21 -16.17
CA ILE A 28 6.34 -7.41 -16.71
C ILE A 28 5.12 -7.49 -15.77
N ALA A 29 4.77 -8.68 -15.32
CA ALA A 29 3.68 -8.89 -14.37
C ALA A 29 3.89 -8.08 -13.09
N ARG A 30 5.10 -8.11 -12.54
CA ARG A 30 5.48 -7.31 -11.38
C ARG A 30 5.33 -5.81 -11.65
N THR A 31 5.84 -5.33 -12.76
CA THR A 31 5.78 -3.90 -13.11
C THR A 31 4.32 -3.42 -13.19
N ARG A 32 3.46 -4.21 -13.80
CA ARG A 32 2.03 -3.87 -13.91
C ARG A 32 1.32 -3.95 -12.56
N LEU A 33 1.68 -4.90 -11.71
CA LEU A 33 1.15 -4.98 -10.35
C LEU A 33 1.59 -3.77 -9.52
N ILE A 34 2.87 -3.38 -9.61
CA ILE A 34 3.38 -2.18 -8.94
C ILE A 34 2.59 -0.95 -9.38
N LYS A 35 2.29 -0.81 -10.66
CA LYS A 35 1.52 0.32 -11.16
C LYS A 35 0.10 0.36 -10.56
N MET A 36 -0.56 -0.78 -10.46
CA MET A 36 -1.88 -0.87 -9.82
C MET A 36 -1.81 -0.42 -8.37
N LEU A 37 -0.80 -0.90 -7.64
CA LEU A 37 -0.57 -0.52 -6.24
C LEU A 37 -0.21 0.96 -6.11
N ALA A 38 0.60 1.50 -7.01
CA ALA A 38 0.98 2.91 -7.00
C ALA A 38 -0.22 3.82 -7.21
N ASP A 39 -1.13 3.48 -8.12
CA ASP A 39 -2.36 4.24 -8.34
C ASP A 39 -3.22 4.23 -7.05
N LYS A 40 -3.31 3.08 -6.38
CA LYS A 40 -4.01 3.00 -5.09
C LYS A 40 -3.32 3.81 -4.00
N ASN A 41 -1.99 3.78 -3.97
CA ASN A 41 -1.22 4.57 -3.00
C ASN A 41 -1.45 6.07 -3.18
N ASP A 42 -1.52 6.55 -4.42
CA ASP A 42 -1.83 7.96 -4.69
C ASP A 42 -3.19 8.36 -4.12
N GLU A 43 -4.18 7.49 -4.25
CA GLU A 43 -5.52 7.68 -3.66
C GLU A 43 -5.44 7.77 -2.12
N ILE A 44 -4.71 6.85 -1.49
CA ILE A 44 -4.51 6.82 -0.03
C ILE A 44 -3.82 8.10 0.44
N VAL A 45 -2.76 8.52 -0.25
CA VAL A 45 -2.03 9.75 0.08
C VAL A 45 -2.94 10.97 -0.02
N GLY A 46 -3.82 11.01 -1.01
CA GLY A 46 -4.82 12.08 -1.14
C GLY A 46 -5.74 12.16 0.08
N ILE A 47 -6.22 11.01 0.55
CA ILE A 47 -7.07 10.95 1.75
C ILE A 47 -6.29 11.37 3.00
N GLN A 48 -5.03 10.94 3.13
CA GLN A 48 -4.15 11.37 4.23
C GLN A 48 -3.99 12.88 4.26
N GLN A 49 -3.79 13.50 3.09
CA GLN A 49 -3.66 14.96 3.00
C GLN A 49 -4.96 15.66 3.40
N ASP A 50 -6.10 15.11 3.04
CA ASP A 50 -7.41 15.64 3.45
C ASP A 50 -7.59 15.57 4.98
N LEU A 51 -7.17 14.48 5.61
CA LEU A 51 -7.19 14.34 7.07
C LEU A 51 -6.27 15.36 7.75
N ILE A 52 -5.07 15.59 7.19
CA ILE A 52 -4.14 16.60 7.71
C ILE A 52 -4.78 17.98 7.63
N LYS A 53 -5.39 18.33 6.51
CA LYS A 53 -6.07 19.62 6.34
C LYS A 53 -7.22 19.81 7.31
N GLU A 54 -7.91 18.73 7.67
CA GLU A 54 -9.03 18.77 8.61
C GLU A 54 -8.57 18.98 10.06
N TYR A 55 -7.53 18.29 10.51
CA TYR A 55 -7.15 18.23 11.91
C TYR A 55 -5.93 19.06 12.31
N ALA A 56 -5.04 19.39 11.40
CA ALA A 56 -3.83 20.15 11.72
C ALA A 56 -4.14 21.61 12.03
N LYS A 57 -3.28 22.24 12.84
CA LYS A 57 -3.39 23.66 13.16
C LYS A 57 -3.20 24.52 11.92
N LYS A 58 -3.99 25.58 11.86
CA LYS A 58 -3.91 26.59 10.80
C LYS A 58 -3.63 27.97 11.42
N ASP A 59 -2.97 28.83 10.65
CA ASP A 59 -2.74 30.21 11.04
C ASP A 59 -4.00 31.06 10.78
N ASP A 60 -3.90 32.36 11.04
CA ASP A 60 -5.01 33.33 10.86
C ASP A 60 -5.47 33.42 9.40
N LYS A 61 -4.64 33.01 8.45
CA LYS A 61 -4.95 33.00 7.02
C LYS A 61 -5.52 31.66 6.54
N GLY A 62 -5.68 30.68 7.45
CA GLY A 62 -6.17 29.37 7.11
C GLY A 62 -5.11 28.42 6.52
N GLU A 63 -3.83 28.79 6.59
CA GLU A 63 -2.73 27.95 6.12
C GLU A 63 -2.21 27.03 7.23
N LEU A 64 -1.78 25.83 6.84
CA LEU A 64 -1.25 24.85 7.76
C LEU A 64 0.04 25.32 8.40
N ILE A 65 0.17 25.15 9.72
CA ILE A 65 1.37 25.49 10.48
C ILE A 65 2.32 24.32 10.47
N VAL A 66 3.54 24.53 9.94
CA VAL A 66 4.60 23.51 9.87
C VAL A 66 5.76 23.94 10.76
N LYS A 67 6.21 23.04 11.66
CA LYS A 67 7.40 23.22 12.49
C LYS A 67 8.31 22.01 12.32
N ASP A 68 9.58 22.25 12.06
CA ASP A 68 10.59 21.18 11.88
C ASP A 68 10.15 20.15 10.83
N ASN A 69 9.56 20.63 9.72
CA ASN A 69 9.02 19.82 8.64
C ASN A 69 7.83 18.92 9.05
N GLN A 70 7.17 19.24 10.18
CA GLN A 70 6.02 18.49 10.66
C GLN A 70 4.82 19.38 10.86
N TYR A 71 3.63 18.86 10.55
CA TYR A 71 2.37 19.51 10.88
C TYR A 71 2.16 19.51 12.40
N THR A 72 1.48 20.54 12.90
CA THR A 72 1.19 20.66 14.34
C THR A 72 -0.28 20.44 14.60
N PHE A 73 -0.60 19.90 15.80
CA PHE A 73 -1.97 19.58 16.20
C PHE A 73 -2.19 20.05 17.63
N THR A 74 -3.43 20.38 17.99
CA THR A 74 -3.83 20.42 19.39
C THR A 74 -3.88 18.99 19.92
N PRO A 75 -3.73 18.75 21.24
CA PRO A 75 -3.82 17.38 21.78
C PRO A 75 -5.11 16.65 21.41
N GLU A 76 -6.24 17.35 21.40
CA GLU A 76 -7.54 16.78 21.03
C GLU A 76 -7.59 16.39 19.54
N ASN A 77 -7.11 17.26 18.68
CA ASN A 77 -7.09 17.01 17.23
C ASN A 77 -6.05 15.97 16.85
N GLU A 78 -4.93 15.89 17.57
CA GLU A 78 -3.95 14.83 17.34
C GLU A 78 -4.55 13.45 17.60
N THR A 79 -5.30 13.29 18.71
CA THR A 79 -5.98 12.04 19.02
C THR A 79 -7.00 11.68 17.94
N ALA A 80 -7.81 12.65 17.50
CA ALA A 80 -8.80 12.45 16.45
C ALA A 80 -8.14 12.09 15.10
N PHE A 81 -7.03 12.76 14.77
CA PHE A 81 -6.27 12.48 13.55
C PHE A 81 -5.69 11.06 13.58
N GLN A 82 -5.06 10.66 14.69
CA GLN A 82 -4.46 9.33 14.81
C GLN A 82 -5.51 8.24 14.68
N LYS A 83 -6.69 8.44 15.25
CA LYS A 83 -7.80 7.49 15.11
C LYS A 83 -8.25 7.37 13.64
N ALA A 84 -8.49 8.49 12.99
CA ALA A 84 -8.92 8.50 11.58
C ALA A 84 -7.85 7.91 10.66
N TYR A 85 -6.59 8.23 10.91
CA TYR A 85 -5.46 7.68 10.16
C TYR A 85 -5.38 6.16 10.32
N TYR A 86 -5.51 5.66 11.54
CA TYR A 86 -5.50 4.21 11.82
C TYR A 86 -6.65 3.51 11.08
N GLU A 87 -7.86 4.07 11.16
CA GLU A 87 -9.03 3.52 10.46
C GLU A 87 -8.80 3.46 8.95
N LEU A 88 -8.19 4.50 8.37
CA LEU A 88 -7.82 4.51 6.96
C LEU A 88 -6.83 3.38 6.62
N MET A 89 -5.81 3.20 7.45
CA MET A 89 -4.74 2.25 7.16
C MET A 89 -5.17 0.79 7.28
N ILE A 90 -6.14 0.47 8.14
CA ILE A 90 -6.67 -0.89 8.26
C ILE A 90 -7.83 -1.18 7.31
N GLU A 91 -8.36 -0.16 6.62
CA GLU A 91 -9.42 -0.35 5.64
C GLU A 91 -8.92 -1.21 4.48
N ASN A 92 -9.76 -2.17 4.06
CA ASN A 92 -9.49 -2.96 2.87
C ASN A 92 -9.67 -2.10 1.63
N GLY A 93 -8.56 -1.82 0.96
CA GLY A 93 -8.58 -1.09 -0.30
C GLY A 93 -8.89 -2.04 -1.45
N GLU A 94 -9.86 -1.68 -2.27
CA GLU A 94 -10.17 -2.41 -3.50
C GLU A 94 -9.27 -1.92 -4.61
N ILE A 95 -8.58 -2.86 -5.28
CA ILE A 95 -7.65 -2.58 -6.37
C ILE A 95 -8.13 -3.35 -7.59
N GLU A 96 -8.48 -2.65 -8.66
CA GLU A 96 -9.00 -3.26 -9.87
C GLU A 96 -8.45 -2.54 -11.09
N LYS A 97 -7.97 -3.32 -12.05
CA LYS A 97 -7.54 -2.81 -13.35
C LYS A 97 -7.55 -3.92 -14.38
N ALA A 98 -8.08 -3.64 -15.55
CA ALA A 98 -7.94 -4.53 -16.69
C ALA A 98 -6.48 -4.48 -17.17
N THR A 99 -5.80 -5.63 -17.16
CA THR A 99 -4.43 -5.78 -17.62
C THR A 99 -4.39 -6.83 -18.74
N TYR A 100 -3.90 -8.02 -18.45
CA TYR A 100 -3.97 -9.13 -19.39
C TYR A 100 -4.51 -10.37 -18.67
N SER A 101 -5.02 -11.36 -19.43
CA SER A 101 -5.81 -12.47 -18.88
C SER A 101 -5.10 -13.27 -17.79
N HIS A 102 -3.80 -13.52 -17.94
CA HIS A 102 -3.03 -14.35 -17.00
C HIS A 102 -2.25 -13.54 -15.96
N HIS A 103 -2.56 -12.25 -15.81
CA HIS A 103 -1.79 -11.38 -14.91
C HIS A 103 -1.80 -11.86 -13.46
N LYS A 104 -2.97 -12.24 -12.96
CA LYS A 104 -3.08 -12.76 -11.58
C LYS A 104 -2.28 -14.03 -11.40
N GLU A 105 -2.39 -14.95 -12.35
CA GLU A 105 -1.67 -16.23 -12.30
C GLU A 105 -0.16 -16.03 -12.34
N ASP A 106 0.33 -15.12 -13.18
CA ASP A 106 1.74 -14.78 -13.25
C ASP A 106 2.23 -14.17 -11.93
N CYS A 107 1.43 -13.32 -11.29
CA CYS A 107 1.74 -12.76 -9.99
C CYS A 107 1.75 -13.85 -8.89
N GLN A 108 0.78 -14.75 -8.91
CA GLN A 108 0.74 -15.88 -7.98
C GLN A 108 2.01 -16.71 -8.10
N ASP A 109 2.46 -16.97 -9.33
CA ASP A 109 3.64 -17.78 -9.60
C ASP A 109 4.92 -17.12 -9.05
N PHE A 110 5.18 -15.85 -9.37
CA PHE A 110 6.40 -15.22 -8.88
C PHE A 110 6.37 -14.97 -7.37
N LEU A 111 5.19 -14.78 -6.77
CA LEU A 111 5.08 -14.64 -5.32
C LEU A 111 5.34 -15.95 -4.60
N LEU A 112 4.80 -17.04 -5.12
CA LEU A 112 5.00 -18.37 -4.56
C LEU A 112 6.47 -18.79 -4.60
N ASN A 113 7.18 -18.40 -5.65
CA ASN A 113 8.57 -18.76 -5.90
C ASN A 113 9.55 -17.63 -5.59
N ALA A 114 9.15 -16.66 -4.79
CA ALA A 114 10.00 -15.51 -4.44
C ALA A 114 11.31 -15.97 -3.80
N ASP A 115 12.43 -15.53 -4.38
CA ASP A 115 13.79 -15.93 -3.99
C ASP A 115 14.51 -14.77 -3.31
N ILE A 116 13.96 -14.33 -2.17
CA ILE A 116 14.59 -13.34 -1.30
C ILE A 116 14.31 -13.67 0.16
N ASN A 117 15.21 -13.23 1.04
CA ASN A 117 14.98 -13.33 2.48
C ASN A 117 14.14 -12.16 2.96
N VAL A 118 13.11 -12.46 3.73
CA VAL A 118 12.25 -11.46 4.35
C VAL A 118 12.10 -11.77 5.84
N SER A 119 11.91 -10.73 6.65
CA SER A 119 11.68 -10.86 8.09
C SER A 119 10.86 -9.67 8.60
N GLY A 120 10.28 -9.82 9.80
CA GLY A 120 9.54 -8.74 10.45
C GLY A 120 8.39 -8.21 9.60
N ASP A 121 8.32 -6.90 9.46
CA ASP A 121 7.21 -6.22 8.75
C ASP A 121 7.17 -6.58 7.26
N GLU A 122 8.32 -6.79 6.64
CA GLU A 122 8.36 -7.21 5.24
C GLU A 122 7.75 -8.60 5.04
N ALA A 123 8.00 -9.52 5.96
CA ALA A 123 7.39 -10.85 5.91
C ALA A 123 5.88 -10.78 6.07
N THR A 124 5.40 -9.93 6.98
CA THR A 124 3.96 -9.70 7.17
C THR A 124 3.32 -9.12 5.92
N CYS A 125 3.99 -8.17 5.27
CA CYS A 125 3.53 -7.58 4.02
C CYS A 125 3.48 -8.61 2.88
N TYR A 126 4.52 -9.42 2.76
CA TYR A 126 4.58 -10.50 1.76
C TYR A 126 3.41 -11.47 1.96
N ASP A 127 3.16 -11.90 3.20
CA ASP A 127 2.02 -12.77 3.51
C ASP A 127 0.69 -12.11 3.11
N ALA A 128 0.48 -10.86 3.49
CA ALA A 128 -0.76 -10.13 3.17
C ALA A 128 -0.97 -10.03 1.65
N LEU A 129 0.07 -9.76 0.89
CA LEU A 129 0.00 -9.68 -0.57
C LEU A 129 -0.34 -11.04 -1.19
N CYS A 130 0.27 -12.11 -0.69
CA CYS A 130 -0.02 -13.47 -1.15
C CYS A 130 -1.48 -13.85 -0.88
N VAL A 131 -2.00 -13.53 0.30
CA VAL A 131 -3.41 -13.79 0.64
C VAL A 131 -4.34 -12.99 -0.28
N ALA A 132 -4.03 -11.71 -0.49
CA ALA A 132 -4.83 -10.84 -1.36
C ALA A 132 -4.93 -11.36 -2.79
N LEU A 133 -3.87 -11.98 -3.30
CA LEU A 133 -3.81 -12.51 -4.66
C LEU A 133 -4.15 -14.02 -4.74
N ASP A 134 -4.64 -14.58 -3.66
CA ASP A 134 -5.08 -16.00 -3.62
C ASP A 134 -3.95 -16.99 -3.97
N VAL A 135 -2.72 -16.72 -3.52
CA VAL A 135 -1.59 -17.62 -3.73
C VAL A 135 -1.87 -18.95 -3.03
N ASP A 136 -1.75 -20.03 -3.77
CA ASP A 136 -1.93 -21.39 -3.24
C ASP A 136 -0.59 -21.96 -2.77
N PHE A 137 -0.36 -21.92 -1.46
CA PHE A 137 0.89 -22.40 -0.87
C PHE A 137 1.07 -23.91 -0.98
N ASP A 138 0.01 -24.66 -1.25
CA ASP A 138 0.11 -26.11 -1.43
C ASP A 138 0.74 -26.51 -2.77
N LYS A 139 0.90 -25.54 -3.67
CA LYS A 139 1.55 -25.78 -4.96
C LYS A 139 3.09 -25.70 -4.91
N ARG A 140 3.66 -25.48 -3.76
CA ARG A 140 5.13 -25.43 -3.62
C ARG A 140 5.78 -26.76 -3.97
#